data_1bcca08a96d129e62992036aeca8dde8
#
_entry.id   1bcca08a96d129e62992036aeca8dde8
#
_cell.length_a   1.000
_cell.length_b   1.000
_cell.length_c   1.000
_cell.angle_alpha   90.00
_cell.angle_beta   90.00
_cell.angle_gamma   90.00
#
_symmetry.space_group_name_H-M   'P 1'
#
loop_
_entity.id
_entity.type
_entity.pdbx_description
1 polymer ?
#
loop_
_entity_poly.entity_id
_entity_poly.type
_entity_poly.pdbx_seq_one_letter_code
_entity_poly.pdbx_strand_id
1 'polypeptide(L)'
;MFIHETDNWTSFRWDSDKIVDLLARTNKAVGFLAGRLSTIGFDNQMVATVESVTHDVVASSEIEGITLNTVEVRSSVARKLGVTVPETKEPTHYIDGIVEMMLDATQNYSVQLTAERLFGWHAALFPMGKSGSTTISVGTYRTEGMEVISGMFGRERVHYRAPEAERVSGEMDHFFAWFNDSQYAPSLLKSAIAHLWFVSIHPFDDGNGRIGRAISDMVLSQADQSKLRYFSMSMQISREKKEYYRILESVQRSDGDITAWLVWYLECLGRAVEASESMLSGVLNKAMFWKAFSAISITDRQREILNTYLDGYQGKLTAKNWAKLAKVSLDTAGRDIKDLISKGMLSPVQGRVRDVSYIINYVAEDVFIRNFSTPEIILREDKEYITAFYKDKQKVEERISDIDRLRLKQNEITLNDLLYLSLIHISEPTRH
;
A
#
# COMPACT_ATOMS: atom_id res chain seq x y z
N MET A 1 33.77 4.37 -10.18
CA MET A 1 33.28 5.62 -9.58
C MET A 1 31.87 5.38 -9.09
N PHE A 2 31.59 5.75 -7.87
CA PHE A 2 30.27 5.67 -7.28
C PHE A 2 29.68 7.06 -7.12
N ILE A 3 28.36 7.16 -6.97
CA ILE A 3 27.62 8.42 -6.96
C ILE A 3 28.14 9.41 -5.91
N HIS A 4 28.58 8.93 -4.73
CA HIS A 4 29.14 9.76 -3.65
C HIS A 4 30.58 10.25 -3.92
N GLU A 5 31.23 9.77 -4.97
CA GLU A 5 32.56 10.20 -5.44
C GLU A 5 32.45 11.31 -6.50
N THR A 6 31.23 11.70 -6.89
CA THR A 6 30.99 12.73 -7.90
C THR A 6 30.87 14.12 -7.28
N ASP A 7 31.26 15.17 -8.04
CA ASP A 7 31.11 16.57 -7.62
C ASP A 7 29.64 16.96 -7.38
N ASN A 8 28.71 16.22 -7.99
CA ASN A 8 27.26 16.44 -7.85
C ASN A 8 26.61 15.58 -6.76
N TRP A 9 27.41 14.95 -5.88
CA TRP A 9 26.86 14.20 -4.76
C TRP A 9 25.87 15.06 -3.95
N THR A 10 24.66 14.52 -3.74
CA THR A 10 23.47 15.15 -3.14
C THR A 10 22.76 16.21 -3.99
N SER A 11 23.34 16.70 -5.09
CA SER A 11 22.68 17.55 -6.10
C SER A 11 22.08 16.67 -7.20
N PHE A 12 21.15 15.81 -6.81
CA PHE A 12 20.54 14.83 -7.72
C PHE A 12 19.79 15.50 -8.86
N ARG A 13 19.93 14.91 -10.06
CA ARG A 13 19.27 15.36 -11.28
C ARG A 13 18.33 14.29 -11.81
N TRP A 14 17.27 14.70 -12.48
CA TRP A 14 16.37 13.79 -13.17
C TRP A 14 15.68 14.46 -14.35
N ASP A 15 15.22 13.63 -15.29
CA ASP A 15 14.42 14.03 -16.44
C ASP A 15 12.95 14.20 -15.98
N SER A 16 12.52 15.45 -15.83
CA SER A 16 11.18 15.79 -15.36
C SER A 16 10.07 15.30 -16.28
N ASP A 17 10.32 15.25 -17.61
CA ASP A 17 9.32 14.82 -18.59
C ASP A 17 8.96 13.33 -18.41
N LYS A 18 9.93 12.52 -17.98
CA LYS A 18 9.70 11.09 -17.66
C LYS A 18 8.98 10.87 -16.33
N ILE A 19 8.96 11.86 -15.45
CA ILE A 19 8.49 11.73 -14.07
C ILE A 19 7.08 12.30 -13.90
N VAL A 20 6.74 13.41 -14.57
CA VAL A 20 5.53 14.18 -14.26
C VAL A 20 4.23 13.39 -14.40
N ASP A 21 4.05 12.67 -15.51
CA ASP A 21 2.83 11.87 -15.71
C ASP A 21 2.74 10.69 -14.77
N LEU A 22 3.88 10.04 -14.50
CA LEU A 22 3.97 8.92 -13.59
C LEU A 22 3.68 9.35 -12.15
N LEU A 23 4.25 10.48 -11.73
CA LEU A 23 3.99 11.08 -10.42
C LEU A 23 2.52 11.43 -10.25
N ALA A 24 1.90 12.06 -11.26
CA ALA A 24 0.48 12.41 -11.23
C ALA A 24 -0.41 11.15 -11.09
N ARG A 25 -0.15 10.10 -11.88
CA ARG A 25 -0.90 8.83 -11.81
C ARG A 25 -0.72 8.15 -10.45
N THR A 26 0.50 8.10 -9.93
CA THR A 26 0.78 7.46 -8.65
C THR A 26 0.14 8.22 -7.49
N ASN A 27 0.23 9.55 -7.46
CA ASN A 27 -0.48 10.39 -6.48
C ASN A 27 -2.00 10.16 -6.52
N LYS A 28 -2.58 10.08 -7.74
CA LYS A 28 -4.01 9.79 -7.90
C LYS A 28 -4.37 8.42 -7.32
N ALA A 29 -3.57 7.37 -7.56
CA ALA A 29 -3.81 6.04 -7.04
C ALA A 29 -3.75 6.00 -5.50
N VAL A 30 -2.73 6.63 -4.90
CA VAL A 30 -2.60 6.76 -3.43
C VAL A 30 -3.80 7.49 -2.84
N GLY A 31 -4.15 8.67 -3.39
CA GLY A 31 -5.29 9.46 -2.92
C GLY A 31 -6.63 8.73 -3.08
N PHE A 32 -6.81 7.97 -4.14
CA PHE A 32 -8.01 7.18 -4.37
C PHE A 32 -8.17 6.06 -3.34
N LEU A 33 -7.09 5.29 -3.06
CA LEU A 33 -7.10 4.26 -2.02
C LEU A 33 -7.40 4.85 -0.65
N ALA A 34 -6.75 5.95 -0.27
CA ALA A 34 -6.99 6.64 0.99
C ALA A 34 -8.43 7.15 1.10
N GLY A 35 -8.98 7.74 0.02
CA GLY A 35 -10.37 8.22 -0.05
C GLY A 35 -11.37 7.08 0.15
N ARG A 36 -11.19 5.94 -0.49
CA ARG A 36 -12.05 4.75 -0.29
C ARG A 36 -12.03 4.27 1.16
N LEU A 37 -10.84 4.17 1.74
CA LEU A 37 -10.70 3.69 3.11
C LEU A 37 -11.19 4.69 4.16
N SER A 38 -11.19 5.98 3.87
CA SER A 38 -11.77 7.00 4.77
C SER A 38 -13.28 6.81 5.00
N THR A 39 -13.98 6.10 4.13
CA THR A 39 -15.45 5.88 4.21
C THR A 39 -15.86 4.70 5.08
N ILE A 40 -14.95 3.83 5.51
CA ILE A 40 -15.28 2.55 6.16
C ILE A 40 -15.34 2.59 7.70
N GLY A 41 -15.20 3.76 8.31
CA GLY A 41 -15.18 3.92 9.76
C GLY A 41 -13.82 3.57 10.39
N PHE A 42 -13.54 4.20 11.53
CA PHE A 42 -12.22 4.18 12.17
C PHE A 42 -11.71 2.77 12.53
N ASP A 43 -12.57 1.92 13.11
CA ASP A 43 -12.16 0.57 13.53
C ASP A 43 -11.68 -0.28 12.33
N ASN A 44 -12.39 -0.19 11.19
CA ASN A 44 -12.01 -0.90 9.97
C ASN A 44 -10.73 -0.32 9.34
N GLN A 45 -10.52 1.00 9.43
CA GLN A 45 -9.27 1.65 9.01
C GLN A 45 -8.09 1.15 9.84
N MET A 46 -8.29 0.98 11.15
CA MET A 46 -7.26 0.45 12.05
C MET A 46 -6.94 -1.02 11.73
N VAL A 47 -7.95 -1.85 11.44
CA VAL A 47 -7.73 -3.24 10.99
C VAL A 47 -6.93 -3.27 9.67
N ALA A 48 -7.30 -2.44 8.69
CA ALA A 48 -6.56 -2.31 7.44
C ALA A 48 -5.11 -1.87 7.65
N THR A 49 -4.88 -0.95 8.59
CA THR A 49 -3.53 -0.49 8.97
C THR A 49 -2.72 -1.62 9.62
N VAL A 50 -3.32 -2.43 10.52
CA VAL A 50 -2.66 -3.59 11.12
C VAL A 50 -2.19 -4.57 10.04
N GLU A 51 -3.05 -4.90 9.06
CA GLU A 51 -2.70 -5.79 7.97
C GLU A 51 -1.56 -5.22 7.11
N SER A 52 -1.68 -3.97 6.69
CA SER A 52 -0.66 -3.30 5.85
C SER A 52 0.70 -3.23 6.52
N VAL A 53 0.76 -2.78 7.77
CA VAL A 53 2.02 -2.67 8.54
C VAL A 53 2.60 -4.06 8.82
N THR A 54 1.76 -5.07 9.11
CA THR A 54 2.21 -6.45 9.28
C THR A 54 2.93 -6.94 8.01
N HIS A 55 2.31 -6.77 6.86
CA HIS A 55 2.92 -7.18 5.58
C HIS A 55 4.20 -6.40 5.28
N ASP A 56 4.24 -5.12 5.62
CA ASP A 56 5.43 -4.30 5.39
C ASP A 56 6.62 -4.75 6.24
N VAL A 57 6.41 -5.00 7.54
CA VAL A 57 7.43 -5.51 8.46
C VAL A 57 7.96 -6.87 8.01
N VAL A 58 7.07 -7.81 7.67
CA VAL A 58 7.45 -9.16 7.19
C VAL A 58 8.27 -9.04 5.91
N ALA A 59 7.76 -8.34 4.91
CA ALA A 59 8.41 -8.21 3.61
C ALA A 59 9.75 -7.44 3.70
N SER A 60 9.80 -6.37 4.52
CA SER A 60 11.05 -5.64 4.76
C SER A 60 12.15 -6.54 5.33
N SER A 61 11.79 -7.48 6.18
CA SER A 61 12.74 -8.47 6.72
C SER A 61 13.10 -9.54 5.70
N GLU A 62 12.14 -10.01 4.88
CA GLU A 62 12.39 -10.98 3.80
C GLU A 62 13.34 -10.45 2.71
N ILE A 63 13.31 -9.15 2.43
CA ILE A 63 14.27 -8.51 1.53
C ILE A 63 15.70 -8.75 2.01
N GLU A 64 15.93 -8.72 3.32
CA GLU A 64 17.23 -8.98 3.95
C GLU A 64 17.47 -10.48 4.24
N GLY A 65 16.59 -11.37 3.76
CA GLY A 65 16.73 -12.82 3.96
C GLY A 65 16.29 -13.33 5.34
N ILE A 66 15.58 -12.52 6.11
CA ILE A 66 15.10 -12.86 7.46
C ILE A 66 13.62 -13.22 7.38
N THR A 67 13.27 -14.45 7.77
CA THR A 67 11.88 -14.90 7.83
C THR A 67 11.29 -14.64 9.22
N LEU A 68 10.19 -13.89 9.29
CA LEU A 68 9.44 -13.61 10.51
C LEU A 68 8.14 -14.41 10.55
N ASN A 69 7.68 -14.73 11.76
CA ASN A 69 6.36 -15.32 11.97
C ASN A 69 5.29 -14.21 11.83
N THR A 70 4.47 -14.30 10.80
CA THR A 70 3.44 -13.30 10.49
C THR A 70 2.43 -13.08 11.62
N VAL A 71 2.05 -14.15 12.35
CA VAL A 71 1.10 -14.06 13.47
C VAL A 71 1.72 -13.29 14.65
N GLU A 72 3.00 -13.50 14.94
CA GLU A 72 3.73 -12.72 15.97
C GLU A 72 3.86 -11.25 15.59
N VAL A 73 4.20 -10.95 14.33
CA VAL A 73 4.28 -9.57 13.82
C VAL A 73 2.91 -8.90 13.92
N ARG A 74 1.85 -9.55 13.44
CA ARG A 74 0.49 -9.05 13.51
C ARG A 74 0.04 -8.78 14.95
N SER A 75 0.35 -9.68 15.87
CA SER A 75 0.04 -9.53 17.30
C SER A 75 0.75 -8.33 17.91
N SER A 76 2.03 -8.11 17.56
CA SER A 76 2.80 -6.96 18.01
C SER A 76 2.22 -5.65 17.48
N VAL A 77 1.95 -5.57 16.16
CA VAL A 77 1.34 -4.39 15.53
C VAL A 77 -0.01 -4.07 16.14
N ALA A 78 -0.90 -5.07 16.24
CA ALA A 78 -2.25 -4.91 16.79
C ALA A 78 -2.21 -4.42 18.25
N ARG A 79 -1.36 -5.01 19.09
CA ARG A 79 -1.18 -4.59 20.48
C ARG A 79 -0.73 -3.14 20.60
N LYS A 80 0.28 -2.73 19.83
CA LYS A 80 0.83 -1.36 19.84
C LYS A 80 -0.17 -0.33 19.30
N LEU A 81 -1.05 -0.73 18.38
CA LEU A 81 -2.12 0.13 17.82
C LEU A 81 -3.45 0.05 18.60
N GLY A 82 -3.54 -0.81 19.64
CA GLY A 82 -4.76 -0.96 20.43
C GLY A 82 -5.92 -1.65 19.68
N VAL A 83 -5.59 -2.51 18.70
CA VAL A 83 -6.57 -3.23 17.86
C VAL A 83 -6.68 -4.68 18.32
N THR A 84 -7.92 -5.18 18.48
CA THR A 84 -8.16 -6.60 18.78
C THR A 84 -8.11 -7.43 17.49
N VAL A 85 -7.32 -8.49 17.49
CA VAL A 85 -7.21 -9.46 16.39
C VAL A 85 -7.61 -10.86 16.86
N PRO A 86 -8.19 -11.71 15.96
CA PRO A 86 -8.74 -13.03 16.36
C PRO A 86 -7.70 -14.02 16.87
N GLU A 87 -6.52 -14.04 16.25
CA GLU A 87 -5.42 -14.95 16.59
C GLU A 87 -4.24 -14.12 17.07
N THR A 88 -3.74 -14.46 18.26
CA THR A 88 -2.60 -13.77 18.88
C THR A 88 -1.52 -14.77 19.27
N LYS A 89 -0.27 -14.35 19.11
CA LYS A 89 0.91 -15.06 19.57
C LYS A 89 1.89 -14.07 20.19
N GLU A 90 2.50 -14.39 21.31
CA GLU A 90 3.45 -13.52 21.97
C GLU A 90 4.67 -13.27 21.06
N PRO A 91 4.97 -12.02 20.68
CA PRO A 91 6.09 -11.71 19.82
C PRO A 91 7.40 -11.79 20.57
N THR A 92 8.47 -12.14 19.87
CA THR A 92 9.83 -12.02 20.38
C THR A 92 10.25 -10.56 20.54
N HIS A 93 11.22 -10.26 21.41
CA HIS A 93 11.80 -8.91 21.53
C HIS A 93 12.33 -8.36 20.20
N TYR A 94 12.87 -9.23 19.36
CA TYR A 94 13.34 -8.86 18.03
C TYR A 94 12.19 -8.39 17.12
N ILE A 95 11.07 -9.13 17.10
CA ILE A 95 9.88 -8.72 16.32
C ILE A 95 9.30 -7.42 16.87
N ASP A 96 9.18 -7.30 18.19
CA ASP A 96 8.70 -6.06 18.82
C ASP A 96 9.56 -4.85 18.47
N GLY A 97 10.88 -5.01 18.39
CA GLY A 97 11.81 -3.94 18.01
C GLY A 97 11.62 -3.48 16.56
N ILE A 98 11.49 -4.43 15.62
CA ILE A 98 11.24 -4.09 14.20
C ILE A 98 9.89 -3.36 14.05
N VAL A 99 8.84 -3.87 14.70
CA VAL A 99 7.50 -3.26 14.69
C VAL A 99 7.54 -1.86 15.30
N GLU A 100 8.29 -1.68 16.40
CA GLU A 100 8.44 -0.38 17.04
C GLU A 100 9.09 0.66 16.13
N MET A 101 10.17 0.30 15.45
CA MET A 101 10.81 1.17 14.46
C MET A 101 9.82 1.59 13.36
N MET A 102 9.10 0.63 12.75
CA MET A 102 8.15 0.94 11.67
C MET A 102 6.98 1.79 12.15
N LEU A 103 6.45 1.51 13.33
CA LEU A 103 5.39 2.33 13.91
C LEU A 103 5.89 3.71 14.34
N ASP A 104 7.09 3.83 14.90
CA ASP A 104 7.64 5.15 15.20
C ASP A 104 7.78 5.98 13.92
N ALA A 105 8.31 5.41 12.83
CA ALA A 105 8.43 6.11 11.56
C ALA A 105 7.07 6.63 11.05
N THR A 106 6.02 5.81 11.13
CA THR A 106 4.71 6.11 10.54
C THR A 106 3.73 6.82 11.49
N GLN A 107 3.77 6.54 12.80
CA GLN A 107 2.88 7.17 13.78
C GLN A 107 3.43 8.51 14.29
N ASN A 108 4.76 8.62 14.38
CA ASN A 108 5.47 9.82 14.82
C ASN A 108 6.13 10.56 13.65
N TYR A 109 5.52 10.49 12.47
CA TYR A 109 6.07 11.03 11.22
C TYR A 109 6.34 12.54 11.25
N SER A 110 5.64 13.30 12.10
CA SER A 110 5.82 14.75 12.27
C SER A 110 7.02 15.13 13.14
N VAL A 111 7.59 14.17 13.88
CA VAL A 111 8.78 14.39 14.69
C VAL A 111 10.01 14.38 13.79
N GLN A 112 10.93 15.33 14.01
CA GLN A 112 12.17 15.42 13.22
C GLN A 112 12.96 14.10 13.24
N LEU A 113 13.58 13.80 12.12
CA LEU A 113 14.53 12.69 12.00
C LEU A 113 15.91 13.19 12.49
N THR A 114 16.46 12.54 13.50
CA THR A 114 17.76 12.88 14.11
C THR A 114 18.64 11.63 14.21
N ALA A 115 19.93 11.85 14.49
CA ALA A 115 20.86 10.74 14.72
C ALA A 115 20.40 9.85 15.89
N GLU A 116 19.98 10.47 17.02
CA GLU A 116 19.51 9.76 18.20
C GLU A 116 18.29 8.90 17.89
N ARG A 117 17.36 9.40 17.07
CA ARG A 117 16.18 8.63 16.64
C ARG A 117 16.57 7.42 15.79
N LEU A 118 17.50 7.61 14.84
CA LEU A 118 18.04 6.50 14.04
C LEU A 118 18.81 5.49 14.88
N PHE A 119 19.57 5.95 15.86
CA PHE A 119 20.29 5.06 16.80
C PHE A 119 19.31 4.24 17.63
N GLY A 120 18.18 4.84 18.06
CA GLY A 120 17.10 4.11 18.71
C GLY A 120 16.49 3.03 17.81
N TRP A 121 16.22 3.35 16.53
CA TRP A 121 15.74 2.37 15.56
C TRP A 121 16.74 1.24 15.32
N HIS A 122 18.03 1.59 15.20
CA HIS A 122 19.09 0.61 15.03
C HIS A 122 19.21 -0.33 16.24
N ALA A 123 19.13 0.23 17.46
CA ALA A 123 19.14 -0.56 18.68
C ALA A 123 17.92 -1.50 18.80
N ALA A 124 16.75 -1.06 18.34
CA ALA A 124 15.54 -1.88 18.28
C ALA A 124 15.67 -3.05 17.28
N LEU A 125 16.37 -2.85 16.16
CA LEU A 125 16.67 -3.91 15.20
C LEU A 125 17.67 -4.94 15.71
N PHE A 126 18.58 -4.55 16.59
CA PHE A 126 19.68 -5.40 17.05
C PHE A 126 19.83 -5.42 18.57
N PRO A 127 18.78 -5.86 19.32
CA PRO A 127 18.77 -5.81 20.79
C PRO A 127 19.87 -6.64 21.44
N MET A 128 20.45 -7.61 20.71
CA MET A 128 21.53 -8.47 21.18
C MET A 128 22.93 -8.01 20.71
N GLY A 129 23.02 -6.89 19.99
CA GLY A 129 24.29 -6.41 19.47
C GLY A 129 24.88 -7.27 18.34
N LYS A 130 24.05 -8.06 17.66
CA LYS A 130 24.49 -9.02 16.63
C LYS A 130 23.60 -8.98 15.40
N SER A 131 24.24 -9.14 14.25
CA SER A 131 23.62 -9.50 12.98
C SER A 131 24.04 -10.92 12.61
N GLY A 132 23.09 -11.86 12.67
CA GLY A 132 23.41 -13.28 12.57
C GLY A 132 24.43 -13.72 13.63
N SER A 133 25.61 -14.21 13.21
CA SER A 133 26.71 -14.57 14.09
C SER A 133 27.72 -13.44 14.35
N THR A 134 27.62 -12.33 13.62
CA THR A 134 28.57 -11.22 13.66
C THR A 134 28.17 -10.20 14.72
N THR A 135 29.11 -9.76 15.56
CA THR A 135 28.90 -8.63 16.47
C THR A 135 29.01 -7.34 15.67
N ILE A 136 28.07 -6.41 15.88
CA ILE A 136 28.00 -5.12 15.21
C ILE A 136 27.94 -3.98 16.23
N SER A 137 28.33 -2.78 15.79
CA SER A 137 28.20 -1.55 16.58
C SER A 137 26.74 -1.11 16.58
N VAL A 138 26.08 -1.09 17.72
CA VAL A 138 24.66 -0.77 17.85
C VAL A 138 24.45 0.62 18.40
N GLY A 139 23.51 1.39 17.81
CA GLY A 139 23.18 2.74 18.27
C GLY A 139 24.29 3.77 18.00
N THR A 140 25.10 3.50 16.99
CA THR A 140 26.15 4.40 16.52
C THR A 140 26.42 4.17 15.04
N TYR A 141 27.05 5.08 14.36
CA TYR A 141 27.52 4.88 12.99
C TYR A 141 28.70 3.88 12.95
N ARG A 142 28.85 3.23 11.80
CA ARG A 142 30.00 2.37 11.53
C ARG A 142 31.32 3.13 11.59
N THR A 143 32.36 2.43 11.98
CA THR A 143 33.73 2.97 12.09
C THR A 143 34.68 2.40 11.04
N GLU A 144 34.20 1.48 10.21
CA GLU A 144 34.99 0.83 9.17
C GLU A 144 34.38 1.09 7.78
N GLY A 145 35.19 0.84 6.73
CA GLY A 145 34.74 0.88 5.34
C GLY A 145 33.63 -0.13 5.09
N MET A 146 32.69 0.19 4.20
CA MET A 146 31.53 -0.66 3.91
C MET A 146 31.39 -0.90 2.41
N GLU A 147 31.32 -2.18 2.03
CA GLU A 147 31.05 -2.61 0.67
C GLU A 147 29.82 -3.53 0.63
N VAL A 148 28.95 -3.31 -0.33
CA VAL A 148 27.85 -4.24 -0.65
C VAL A 148 28.40 -5.23 -1.67
N ILE A 149 28.55 -6.48 -1.25
CA ILE A 149 29.16 -7.54 -2.04
C ILE A 149 28.21 -8.71 -2.27
N SER A 150 28.43 -9.45 -3.35
CA SER A 150 27.83 -10.77 -3.58
C SER A 150 28.84 -11.72 -4.17
N GLY A 151 28.56 -13.02 -4.10
CA GLY A 151 29.43 -14.07 -4.61
C GLY A 151 29.99 -14.97 -3.51
N MET A 152 30.84 -15.94 -3.91
CA MET A 152 31.54 -16.83 -2.97
C MET A 152 32.86 -16.18 -2.54
N PHE A 153 33.30 -16.52 -1.34
CA PHE A 153 34.59 -16.09 -0.79
C PHE A 153 35.73 -16.27 -1.81
N GLY A 154 36.47 -15.17 -2.06
CA GLY A 154 37.55 -15.11 -3.06
C GLY A 154 37.09 -14.89 -4.52
N ARG A 155 35.77 -14.70 -4.74
CA ARG A 155 35.16 -14.32 -6.04
C ARG A 155 34.01 -13.34 -5.82
N GLU A 156 34.20 -12.42 -4.89
CA GLU A 156 33.21 -11.41 -4.55
C GLU A 156 33.10 -10.39 -5.67
N ARG A 157 31.85 -9.97 -5.97
CA ARG A 157 31.55 -8.81 -6.80
C ARG A 157 31.13 -7.67 -5.90
N VAL A 158 31.84 -6.56 -5.97
CA VAL A 158 31.47 -5.32 -5.30
C VAL A 158 30.39 -4.62 -6.13
N HIS A 159 29.20 -4.53 -5.58
CA HIS A 159 28.06 -3.81 -6.16
C HIS A 159 28.15 -2.32 -5.85
N TYR A 160 28.45 -1.99 -4.60
CA TYR A 160 28.56 -0.62 -4.13
C TYR A 160 29.63 -0.52 -3.04
N ARG A 161 30.36 0.59 -3.03
CA ARG A 161 31.23 1.00 -1.93
C ARG A 161 30.67 2.28 -1.35
N ALA A 162 30.36 2.27 -0.07
CA ALA A 162 29.84 3.43 0.66
C ALA A 162 30.95 4.46 0.93
N PRO A 163 30.61 5.72 1.27
CA PRO A 163 31.59 6.72 1.73
C PRO A 163 32.47 6.18 2.86
N GLU A 164 33.69 6.71 2.98
CA GLU A 164 34.58 6.35 4.09
C GLU A 164 33.94 6.65 5.44
N ALA A 165 34.29 5.87 6.48
CA ALA A 165 33.63 5.94 7.80
C ALA A 165 33.71 7.35 8.42
N GLU A 166 34.83 8.04 8.23
CA GLU A 166 35.08 9.39 8.74
C GLU A 166 34.12 10.43 8.14
N ARG A 167 33.57 10.17 6.94
CA ARG A 167 32.61 11.06 6.28
C ARG A 167 31.17 10.83 6.75
N VAL A 168 30.85 9.68 7.31
CA VAL A 168 29.47 9.26 7.60
C VAL A 168 28.72 10.29 8.45
N SER A 169 29.34 10.80 9.53
CA SER A 169 28.70 11.80 10.37
C SER A 169 28.31 13.07 9.61
N GLY A 170 29.23 13.62 8.83
CA GLY A 170 28.98 14.81 8.01
C GLY A 170 27.95 14.58 6.90
N GLU A 171 27.97 13.40 6.25
CA GLU A 171 26.98 13.02 5.25
C GLU A 171 25.57 12.91 5.88
N MET A 172 25.47 12.34 7.09
CA MET A 172 24.20 12.25 7.81
C MET A 172 23.70 13.62 8.29
N ASP A 173 24.58 14.52 8.69
CA ASP A 173 24.19 15.90 9.06
C ASP A 173 23.59 16.64 7.84
N HIS A 174 24.18 16.50 6.65
CA HIS A 174 23.61 17.02 5.40
C HIS A 174 22.27 16.38 5.06
N PHE A 175 22.16 15.07 5.24
CA PHE A 175 20.91 14.33 5.02
C PHE A 175 19.80 14.83 5.96
N PHE A 176 20.07 14.99 7.26
CA PHE A 176 19.09 15.49 8.23
C PHE A 176 18.69 16.95 7.95
N ALA A 177 19.65 17.80 7.58
CA ALA A 177 19.38 19.20 7.22
C ALA A 177 18.38 19.25 6.05
N TRP A 178 18.61 18.49 4.97
CA TRP A 178 17.69 18.40 3.83
C TRP A 178 16.37 17.72 4.21
N PHE A 179 16.42 16.61 4.97
CA PHE A 179 15.22 15.84 5.30
C PHE A 179 14.22 16.65 6.13
N ASN A 180 14.71 17.42 7.10
CA ASN A 180 13.89 18.21 8.01
C ASN A 180 13.58 19.62 7.50
N ASP A 181 14.15 20.04 6.36
CA ASP A 181 13.90 21.36 5.80
C ASP A 181 12.49 21.46 5.22
N SER A 182 11.74 22.46 5.69
CA SER A 182 10.38 22.73 5.23
C SER A 182 10.28 23.21 3.78
N GLN A 183 11.39 23.68 3.19
CA GLN A 183 11.43 24.04 1.76
C GLN A 183 11.24 22.81 0.86
N TYR A 184 11.64 21.63 1.34
CA TYR A 184 11.44 20.37 0.63
C TYR A 184 10.18 19.66 1.14
N ALA A 185 9.02 20.09 0.65
CA ALA A 185 7.73 19.52 1.06
C ALA A 185 7.70 17.99 0.92
N PRO A 186 7.12 17.26 1.89
CA PRO A 186 6.95 15.82 1.78
C PRO A 186 6.18 15.45 0.52
N SER A 187 6.69 14.47 -0.21
CA SER A 187 6.12 14.02 -1.48
C SER A 187 6.59 12.60 -1.81
N LEU A 188 5.98 11.98 -2.81
CA LEU A 188 6.44 10.67 -3.30
C LEU A 188 7.89 10.74 -3.81
N LEU A 189 8.30 11.85 -4.43
CA LEU A 189 9.68 12.04 -4.87
C LEU A 189 10.64 12.19 -3.70
N LYS A 190 10.28 12.96 -2.67
CA LYS A 190 11.11 13.08 -1.46
C LYS A 190 11.30 11.73 -0.77
N SER A 191 10.25 10.89 -0.75
CA SER A 191 10.34 9.52 -0.22
C SER A 191 11.35 8.67 -1.00
N ALA A 192 11.29 8.72 -2.33
CA ALA A 192 12.25 8.01 -3.20
C ALA A 192 13.69 8.49 -3.01
N ILE A 193 13.89 9.82 -2.95
CA ILE A 193 15.21 10.43 -2.77
C ILE A 193 15.77 10.10 -1.39
N ALA A 194 14.96 10.21 -0.33
CA ALA A 194 15.38 9.90 1.03
C ALA A 194 15.85 8.45 1.16
N HIS A 195 15.13 7.50 0.54
CA HIS A 195 15.53 6.11 0.50
C HIS A 195 16.89 5.93 -0.18
N LEU A 196 17.02 6.41 -1.42
CA LEU A 196 18.26 6.29 -2.20
C LEU A 196 19.46 6.90 -1.46
N TRP A 197 19.29 8.12 -0.96
CA TRP A 197 20.36 8.86 -0.31
C TRP A 197 20.82 8.15 0.96
N PHE A 198 19.89 7.76 1.84
CA PHE A 198 20.24 7.04 3.07
C PHE A 198 20.96 5.72 2.80
N VAL A 199 20.43 4.88 1.90
CA VAL A 199 21.09 3.59 1.58
C VAL A 199 22.42 3.78 0.84
N SER A 200 22.66 4.95 0.24
CA SER A 200 23.96 5.26 -0.39
C SER A 200 24.98 5.78 0.61
N ILE A 201 24.58 6.50 1.67
CA ILE A 201 25.49 6.80 2.80
C ILE A 201 25.85 5.51 3.53
N HIS A 202 24.89 4.61 3.70
CA HIS A 202 25.06 3.31 4.37
C HIS A 202 25.70 3.43 5.75
N PRO A 203 25.05 4.17 6.69
CA PRO A 203 25.71 4.66 7.91
C PRO A 203 25.96 3.59 8.98
N PHE A 204 25.36 2.40 8.89
CA PHE A 204 25.44 1.35 9.91
C PHE A 204 26.16 0.10 9.39
N ASP A 205 26.64 -0.75 10.30
CA ASP A 205 27.24 -2.05 9.97
C ASP A 205 26.22 -3.00 9.33
N ASP A 206 24.94 -2.92 9.74
CA ASP A 206 23.79 -3.64 9.16
C ASP A 206 22.50 -2.87 9.43
N GLY A 207 21.39 -3.29 8.80
CA GLY A 207 20.06 -2.70 9.00
C GLY A 207 19.75 -1.49 8.11
N ASN A 208 20.70 -1.04 7.28
CA ASN A 208 20.52 0.14 6.44
C ASN A 208 19.32 0.01 5.49
N GLY A 209 19.08 -1.16 4.92
CA GLY A 209 17.92 -1.41 4.06
C GLY A 209 16.59 -1.26 4.80
N ARG A 210 16.46 -1.85 5.99
CA ARG A 210 15.24 -1.78 6.82
C ARG A 210 14.98 -0.35 7.30
N ILE A 211 16.00 0.35 7.76
CA ILE A 211 15.91 1.76 8.20
C ILE A 211 15.60 2.66 7.00
N GLY A 212 16.23 2.47 5.85
CA GLY A 212 15.96 3.24 4.62
C GLY A 212 14.50 3.11 4.16
N ARG A 213 13.91 1.90 4.25
CA ARG A 213 12.49 1.70 3.97
C ARG A 213 11.60 2.38 5.02
N ALA A 214 11.94 2.31 6.30
CA ALA A 214 11.21 3.03 7.36
C ALA A 214 11.27 4.57 7.16
N ILE A 215 12.41 5.12 6.77
CA ILE A 215 12.55 6.55 6.40
C ILE A 215 11.64 6.90 5.22
N SER A 216 11.61 6.04 4.20
CA SER A 216 10.75 6.19 3.04
C SER A 216 9.26 6.24 3.44
N ASP A 217 8.83 5.31 4.29
CA ASP A 217 7.46 5.27 4.81
C ASP A 217 7.11 6.44 5.72
N MET A 218 8.08 6.97 6.49
CA MET A 218 7.93 8.21 7.25
C MET A 218 7.59 9.38 6.33
N VAL A 219 8.32 9.55 5.21
CA VAL A 219 8.03 10.63 4.24
C VAL A 219 6.67 10.44 3.57
N LEU A 220 6.28 9.20 3.24
CA LEU A 220 4.94 8.92 2.70
C LEU A 220 3.85 9.28 3.71
N SER A 221 4.04 8.98 5.01
CA SER A 221 3.11 9.38 6.07
C SER A 221 3.05 10.90 6.26
N GLN A 222 4.19 11.60 6.10
CA GLN A 222 4.24 13.07 6.08
C GLN A 222 3.47 13.65 4.88
N ALA A 223 3.63 13.07 3.70
CA ALA A 223 2.96 13.52 2.48
C ALA A 223 1.43 13.35 2.57
N ASP A 224 0.98 12.23 3.12
CA ASP A 224 -0.43 11.92 3.32
C ASP A 224 -1.02 12.62 4.58
N GLN A 225 -0.18 13.20 5.44
CA GLN A 225 -0.53 13.73 6.76
C GLN A 225 -1.36 12.73 7.59
N SER A 226 -1.02 11.46 7.47
CA SER A 226 -1.80 10.34 8.02
C SER A 226 -0.92 9.34 8.74
N LYS A 227 -1.41 8.90 9.90
CA LYS A 227 -0.88 7.75 10.65
C LYS A 227 -1.33 6.42 10.07
N LEU A 228 -2.34 6.45 9.21
CA LEU A 228 -2.94 5.26 8.64
C LEU A 228 -2.18 4.86 7.37
N ARG A 229 -1.72 3.62 7.35
CA ARG A 229 -0.98 3.06 6.20
C ARG A 229 -1.82 1.94 5.60
N TYR A 230 -2.08 2.02 4.31
CA TYR A 230 -3.00 1.12 3.61
C TYR A 230 -2.34 0.29 2.51
N PHE A 231 -1.06 0.51 2.26
CA PHE A 231 -0.26 -0.25 1.31
C PHE A 231 1.13 -0.51 1.88
N SER A 232 1.80 -1.54 1.38
CA SER A 232 3.16 -1.90 1.76
C SER A 232 4.09 -1.76 0.56
N MET A 233 4.98 -0.78 0.63
CA MET A 233 6.03 -0.62 -0.37
C MET A 233 7.03 -1.78 -0.29
N SER A 234 7.40 -2.21 0.92
CA SER A 234 8.33 -3.32 1.14
C SER A 234 7.82 -4.63 0.54
N MET A 235 6.50 -4.90 0.60
CA MET A 235 5.92 -6.10 -0.01
C MET A 235 6.10 -6.09 -1.53
N GLN A 236 5.93 -4.95 -2.18
CA GLN A 236 6.16 -4.85 -3.61
C GLN A 236 7.64 -4.93 -3.97
N ILE A 237 8.51 -4.28 -3.19
CA ILE A 237 9.98 -4.41 -3.34
C ILE A 237 10.41 -5.87 -3.20
N SER A 238 9.87 -6.63 -2.22
CA SER A 238 10.19 -8.06 -2.05
C SER A 238 9.84 -8.88 -3.30
N ARG A 239 8.70 -8.61 -3.95
CA ARG A 239 8.31 -9.25 -5.22
C ARG A 239 9.25 -8.91 -6.38
N GLU A 240 9.80 -7.70 -6.38
CA GLU A 240 10.67 -7.15 -7.42
C GLU A 240 12.13 -7.06 -6.97
N LYS A 241 12.55 -7.84 -5.97
CA LYS A 241 13.83 -7.74 -5.28
C LYS A 241 15.04 -7.66 -6.23
N LYS A 242 15.05 -8.47 -7.29
CA LYS A 242 16.16 -8.46 -8.28
C LYS A 242 16.25 -7.13 -9.01
N GLU A 243 15.09 -6.58 -9.40
CA GLU A 243 15.03 -5.31 -10.12
C GLU A 243 15.38 -4.15 -9.20
N TYR A 244 14.91 -4.16 -7.97
CA TYR A 244 15.27 -3.19 -6.93
C TYR A 244 16.79 -3.07 -6.79
N TYR A 245 17.51 -4.18 -6.58
CA TYR A 245 18.96 -4.12 -6.44
C TYR A 245 19.67 -3.75 -7.74
N ARG A 246 19.15 -4.17 -8.89
CA ARG A 246 19.71 -3.80 -10.20
C ARG A 246 19.64 -2.29 -10.45
N ILE A 247 18.48 -1.69 -10.19
CA ILE A 247 18.29 -0.23 -10.36
C ILE A 247 19.12 0.53 -9.34
N LEU A 248 19.11 0.10 -8.08
CA LEU A 248 19.90 0.73 -7.02
C LEU A 248 21.41 0.73 -7.38
N GLU A 249 21.99 -0.42 -7.77
CA GLU A 249 23.38 -0.52 -8.22
C GLU A 249 23.64 0.39 -9.43
N SER A 250 22.73 0.43 -10.40
CA SER A 250 22.88 1.25 -11.60
C SER A 250 22.97 2.74 -11.26
N VAL A 251 22.08 3.22 -10.37
CA VAL A 251 22.02 4.63 -10.00
C VAL A 251 23.18 5.00 -9.05
N GLN A 252 23.57 4.10 -8.15
CA GLN A 252 24.73 4.30 -7.29
C GLN A 252 26.07 4.34 -8.06
N ARG A 253 26.07 3.98 -9.35
CA ARG A 253 27.19 4.10 -10.28
C ARG A 253 27.00 5.24 -11.29
N SER A 254 25.97 6.06 -11.17
CA SER A 254 25.73 7.20 -12.05
C SER A 254 26.52 8.45 -11.60
N ASP A 255 26.41 9.49 -12.41
CA ASP A 255 26.99 10.82 -12.15
C ASP A 255 26.01 11.77 -11.41
N GLY A 256 25.02 11.21 -10.71
CA GLY A 256 23.98 11.96 -10.01
C GLY A 256 22.65 12.04 -10.76
N ASP A 257 22.51 11.41 -11.96
CA ASP A 257 21.21 11.22 -12.59
C ASP A 257 20.47 10.06 -11.92
N ILE A 258 19.36 10.38 -11.26
CA ILE A 258 18.51 9.42 -10.54
C ILE A 258 17.17 9.14 -11.23
N THR A 259 17.03 9.51 -12.51
CA THR A 259 15.78 9.31 -13.27
C THR A 259 15.30 7.87 -13.23
N ALA A 260 16.18 6.90 -13.48
CA ALA A 260 15.81 5.48 -13.49
C ALA A 260 15.31 4.99 -12.13
N TRP A 261 15.87 5.52 -11.03
CA TRP A 261 15.41 5.23 -9.68
C TRP A 261 14.02 5.79 -9.42
N LEU A 262 13.79 7.06 -9.75
CA LEU A 262 12.50 7.73 -9.53
C LEU A 262 11.37 7.07 -10.36
N VAL A 263 11.64 6.71 -11.61
CA VAL A 263 10.69 5.97 -12.44
C VAL A 263 10.35 4.64 -11.80
N TRP A 264 11.34 3.82 -11.49
CA TRP A 264 11.11 2.53 -10.87
C TRP A 264 10.38 2.63 -9.54
N TYR A 265 10.79 3.58 -8.68
CA TYR A 265 10.18 3.78 -7.36
C TYR A 265 8.69 4.14 -7.46
N LEU A 266 8.33 5.08 -8.33
CA LEU A 266 6.95 5.49 -8.54
C LEU A 266 6.09 4.37 -9.14
N GLU A 267 6.63 3.62 -10.10
CA GLU A 267 5.95 2.44 -10.65
C GLU A 267 5.76 1.34 -9.61
N CYS A 268 6.77 1.04 -8.80
CA CYS A 268 6.71 0.09 -7.70
C CYS A 268 5.64 0.52 -6.67
N LEU A 269 5.60 1.80 -6.32
CA LEU A 269 4.59 2.36 -5.43
C LEU A 269 3.17 2.25 -6.02
N GLY A 270 3.00 2.54 -7.31
CA GLY A 270 1.72 2.33 -7.99
C GLY A 270 1.25 0.88 -7.89
N ARG A 271 2.12 -0.08 -8.18
CA ARG A 271 1.82 -1.52 -8.05
C ARG A 271 1.57 -1.95 -6.59
N ALA A 272 2.24 -1.33 -5.61
CA ALA A 272 1.98 -1.58 -4.19
C ALA A 272 0.55 -1.14 -3.80
N VAL A 273 0.10 0.01 -4.28
CA VAL A 273 -1.25 0.52 -4.08
C VAL A 273 -2.29 -0.41 -4.73
N GLU A 274 -2.10 -0.81 -5.98
CA GLU A 274 -2.99 -1.75 -6.70
C GLU A 274 -3.09 -3.10 -5.98
N ALA A 275 -1.96 -3.65 -5.52
CA ALA A 275 -1.94 -4.90 -4.78
C ALA A 275 -2.69 -4.80 -3.45
N SER A 276 -2.61 -3.65 -2.78
CA SER A 276 -3.29 -3.40 -1.52
C SER A 276 -4.80 -3.24 -1.67
N GLU A 277 -5.29 -2.66 -2.77
CA GLU A 277 -6.72 -2.66 -3.06
C GLU A 277 -7.29 -4.08 -3.09
N SER A 278 -6.60 -5.01 -3.74
CA SER A 278 -7.02 -6.41 -3.78
C SER A 278 -7.01 -7.05 -2.39
N MET A 279 -5.98 -6.80 -1.59
CA MET A 279 -5.83 -7.36 -0.24
C MET A 279 -6.87 -6.80 0.72
N LEU A 280 -7.15 -5.50 0.66
CA LEU A 280 -8.09 -4.82 1.54
C LEU A 280 -9.54 -4.97 1.07
N SER A 281 -9.78 -5.56 -0.09
CA SER A 281 -11.14 -5.74 -0.63
C SER A 281 -12.08 -6.46 0.34
N GLY A 282 -11.59 -7.44 1.10
CA GLY A 282 -12.38 -8.12 2.14
C GLY A 282 -12.85 -7.18 3.24
N VAL A 283 -11.94 -6.35 3.78
CA VAL A 283 -12.25 -5.36 4.83
C VAL A 283 -13.22 -4.30 4.29
N LEU A 284 -12.96 -3.80 3.10
CA LEU A 284 -13.82 -2.82 2.43
C LEU A 284 -15.22 -3.37 2.20
N ASN A 285 -15.33 -4.56 1.61
CA ASN A 285 -16.61 -5.20 1.32
C ASN A 285 -17.43 -5.46 2.59
N LYS A 286 -16.77 -5.92 3.67
CA LYS A 286 -17.42 -6.12 4.97
C LYS A 286 -17.94 -4.81 5.55
N ALA A 287 -17.14 -3.76 5.54
CA ALA A 287 -17.52 -2.45 6.05
C ALA A 287 -18.68 -1.82 5.26
N MET A 288 -18.61 -1.89 3.92
CA MET A 288 -19.65 -1.41 3.01
C MET A 288 -20.97 -2.18 3.21
N PHE A 289 -20.89 -3.51 3.35
CA PHE A 289 -22.04 -4.34 3.66
C PHE A 289 -22.74 -3.88 4.94
N TRP A 290 -22.00 -3.73 6.04
CA TRP A 290 -22.59 -3.31 7.31
C TRP A 290 -23.10 -1.87 7.30
N LYS A 291 -22.45 -0.98 6.56
CA LYS A 291 -22.92 0.40 6.37
C LYS A 291 -24.27 0.40 5.63
N ALA A 292 -24.38 -0.33 4.54
CA ALA A 292 -25.59 -0.40 3.73
C ALA A 292 -26.79 -1.02 4.49
N PHE A 293 -26.53 -2.00 5.33
CA PHE A 293 -27.56 -2.67 6.12
C PHE A 293 -27.65 -2.18 7.58
N SER A 294 -27.08 -1.00 7.89
CA SER A 294 -27.01 -0.46 9.25
C SER A 294 -28.37 -0.25 9.92
N ALA A 295 -29.40 0.09 9.14
CA ALA A 295 -30.76 0.29 9.62
C ALA A 295 -31.58 -1.02 9.77
N ILE A 296 -31.01 -2.17 9.35
CA ILE A 296 -31.73 -3.44 9.35
C ILE A 296 -31.40 -4.21 10.61
N SER A 297 -32.43 -4.52 11.39
CA SER A 297 -32.31 -5.36 12.60
C SER A 297 -32.14 -6.83 12.23
N ILE A 298 -31.10 -7.45 12.73
CA ILE A 298 -30.81 -8.90 12.65
C ILE A 298 -30.42 -9.44 14.01
N THR A 299 -30.48 -10.76 14.18
CA THR A 299 -30.04 -11.42 15.41
C THR A 299 -28.52 -11.48 15.49
N ASP A 300 -27.96 -11.57 16.72
CA ASP A 300 -26.51 -11.71 16.91
C ASP A 300 -25.95 -12.94 16.20
N ARG A 301 -26.69 -14.05 16.21
CA ARG A 301 -26.34 -15.27 15.47
C ARG A 301 -26.23 -15.03 13.97
N GLN A 302 -27.18 -14.31 13.36
CA GLN A 302 -27.14 -13.97 11.94
C GLN A 302 -25.92 -13.09 11.65
N ARG A 303 -25.65 -12.13 12.50
CA ARG A 303 -24.48 -11.22 12.40
C ARG A 303 -23.17 -12.00 12.48
N GLU A 304 -23.03 -12.93 13.43
CA GLU A 304 -21.83 -13.74 13.61
C GLU A 304 -21.55 -14.60 12.37
N ILE A 305 -22.56 -15.28 11.83
CA ILE A 305 -22.38 -16.12 10.65
C ILE A 305 -22.10 -15.29 9.39
N LEU A 306 -22.79 -14.16 9.19
CA LEU A 306 -22.47 -13.24 8.09
C LEU A 306 -21.04 -12.74 8.20
N ASN A 307 -20.57 -12.36 9.39
CA ASN A 307 -19.18 -11.96 9.59
C ASN A 307 -18.20 -13.07 9.21
N THR A 308 -18.48 -14.32 9.59
CA THR A 308 -17.64 -15.47 9.24
C THR A 308 -17.44 -15.59 7.71
N TYR A 309 -18.50 -15.39 6.95
CA TYR A 309 -18.42 -15.42 5.47
C TYR A 309 -17.75 -14.17 4.89
N LEU A 310 -18.03 -12.99 5.46
CA LEU A 310 -17.41 -11.72 5.06
C LEU A 310 -15.90 -11.70 5.35
N ASP A 311 -15.47 -12.43 6.39
CA ASP A 311 -14.04 -12.62 6.74
C ASP A 311 -13.34 -13.69 5.90
N GLY A 312 -14.00 -14.20 4.86
CA GLY A 312 -13.36 -15.06 3.86
C GLY A 312 -13.50 -16.57 4.11
N TYR A 313 -14.49 -17.02 4.88
CA TYR A 313 -14.74 -18.45 5.04
C TYR A 313 -14.97 -19.15 3.69
N GLN A 314 -14.13 -20.14 3.37
CA GLN A 314 -14.08 -20.81 2.07
C GLN A 314 -15.21 -21.80 1.80
N GLY A 315 -16.11 -22.03 2.75
CA GLY A 315 -17.27 -22.92 2.59
C GLY A 315 -18.41 -22.25 1.83
N LYS A 316 -19.17 -23.04 1.03
CA LYS A 316 -20.39 -22.53 0.39
C LYS A 316 -21.41 -22.11 1.45
N LEU A 317 -22.07 -20.97 1.25
CA LEU A 317 -23.17 -20.53 2.09
C LEU A 317 -24.41 -21.38 1.74
N THR A 318 -24.69 -22.37 2.57
CA THR A 318 -25.84 -23.29 2.46
C THR A 318 -26.50 -23.43 3.83
N ALA A 319 -27.75 -23.89 3.87
CA ALA A 319 -28.44 -24.13 5.16
C ALA A 319 -27.68 -25.15 6.03
N LYS A 320 -27.02 -26.13 5.43
CA LYS A 320 -26.20 -27.14 6.13
C LYS A 320 -24.96 -26.54 6.79
N ASN A 321 -24.21 -25.71 6.05
CA ASN A 321 -23.03 -25.05 6.58
C ASN A 321 -23.41 -23.96 7.61
N TRP A 322 -24.49 -23.22 7.37
CA TRP A 322 -25.05 -22.27 8.35
C TRP A 322 -25.39 -22.98 9.67
N ALA A 323 -26.14 -24.09 9.60
CA ALA A 323 -26.52 -24.88 10.78
C ALA A 323 -25.29 -25.37 11.57
N LYS A 324 -24.24 -25.82 10.86
CA LYS A 324 -22.98 -26.27 11.46
C LYS A 324 -22.24 -25.12 12.18
N LEU A 325 -22.08 -23.97 11.50
CA LEU A 325 -21.38 -22.81 12.05
C LEU A 325 -22.13 -22.20 13.23
N ALA A 326 -23.45 -22.03 13.08
CA ALA A 326 -24.31 -21.47 14.12
C ALA A 326 -24.67 -22.45 15.23
N LYS A 327 -24.29 -23.73 15.12
CA LYS A 327 -24.66 -24.83 16.04
C LYS A 327 -26.17 -24.92 16.29
N VAL A 328 -26.97 -24.84 15.24
CA VAL A 328 -28.45 -24.88 15.29
C VAL A 328 -29.01 -25.97 14.37
N SER A 329 -30.32 -26.23 14.46
CA SER A 329 -31.01 -27.14 13.55
C SER A 329 -31.08 -26.60 12.13
N LEU A 330 -31.25 -27.48 11.12
CA LEU A 330 -31.46 -27.08 9.71
C LEU A 330 -32.70 -26.18 9.54
N ASP A 331 -33.76 -26.41 10.31
CA ASP A 331 -34.96 -25.58 10.27
C ASP A 331 -34.70 -24.16 10.77
N THR A 332 -33.87 -24.04 11.83
CA THR A 332 -33.48 -22.71 12.35
C THR A 332 -32.59 -22.00 11.36
N ALA A 333 -31.59 -22.69 10.78
CA ALA A 333 -30.74 -22.15 9.72
C ALA A 333 -31.56 -21.71 8.49
N GLY A 334 -32.56 -22.52 8.08
CA GLY A 334 -33.46 -22.17 6.99
C GLY A 334 -34.29 -20.93 7.26
N ARG A 335 -34.75 -20.73 8.51
CA ARG A 335 -35.48 -19.50 8.93
C ARG A 335 -34.58 -18.29 8.93
N ASP A 336 -33.37 -18.41 9.46
CA ASP A 336 -32.36 -17.34 9.46
C ASP A 336 -32.06 -16.87 8.02
N ILE A 337 -31.82 -17.80 7.10
CA ILE A 337 -31.50 -17.51 5.70
C ILE A 337 -32.71 -16.86 4.99
N LYS A 338 -33.94 -17.38 5.20
CA LYS A 338 -35.16 -16.80 4.60
C LYS A 338 -35.38 -15.36 5.09
N ASP A 339 -35.17 -15.10 6.37
CA ASP A 339 -35.24 -13.77 6.94
C ASP A 339 -34.22 -12.81 6.33
N LEU A 340 -32.97 -13.26 6.16
CA LEU A 340 -31.93 -12.46 5.50
C LEU A 340 -32.19 -12.22 4.02
N ILE A 341 -32.82 -13.17 3.32
CA ILE A 341 -33.26 -12.98 1.93
C ILE A 341 -34.37 -11.94 1.87
N SER A 342 -35.37 -12.00 2.76
CA SER A 342 -36.46 -11.00 2.80
C SER A 342 -35.94 -9.59 3.10
N LYS A 343 -34.81 -9.47 3.78
CA LYS A 343 -34.11 -8.22 4.11
C LYS A 343 -33.11 -7.78 3.01
N GLY A 344 -33.02 -8.53 1.91
CA GLY A 344 -32.13 -8.22 0.80
C GLY A 344 -30.65 -8.46 1.07
N MET A 345 -30.28 -9.07 2.21
CA MET A 345 -28.89 -9.33 2.58
C MET A 345 -28.29 -10.56 1.90
N LEU A 346 -29.13 -11.53 1.51
CA LEU A 346 -28.76 -12.74 0.81
C LEU A 346 -29.60 -12.95 -0.45
N SER A 347 -29.03 -13.60 -1.47
CA SER A 347 -29.75 -14.06 -2.65
C SER A 347 -29.44 -15.53 -2.92
N PRO A 348 -30.42 -16.33 -3.42
CA PRO A 348 -30.16 -17.69 -3.87
C PRO A 348 -29.37 -17.67 -5.18
N VAL A 349 -28.42 -18.60 -5.32
CA VAL A 349 -27.70 -18.81 -6.58
C VAL A 349 -28.65 -19.51 -7.56
N GLN A 350 -28.91 -18.90 -8.72
CA GLN A 350 -29.80 -19.43 -9.75
C GLN A 350 -29.29 -20.77 -10.30
N GLY A 351 -30.20 -21.70 -10.59
CA GLY A 351 -29.95 -22.92 -11.38
C GLY A 351 -29.77 -24.22 -10.60
N ARG A 352 -29.99 -24.28 -9.25
CA ARG A 352 -29.92 -25.52 -8.48
C ARG A 352 -31.19 -25.78 -7.70
N VAL A 353 -31.84 -26.93 -7.96
CA VAL A 353 -33.04 -27.37 -7.23
C VAL A 353 -32.69 -28.20 -5.98
N ARG A 354 -31.50 -28.83 -5.96
CA ARG A 354 -30.95 -29.55 -4.79
C ARG A 354 -29.68 -28.84 -4.31
N ASP A 355 -29.51 -28.72 -3.00
CA ASP A 355 -28.41 -27.99 -2.32
C ASP A 355 -28.31 -26.51 -2.75
N VAL A 356 -29.36 -25.76 -2.50
CA VAL A 356 -29.38 -24.31 -2.76
C VAL A 356 -28.25 -23.62 -1.98
N SER A 357 -27.37 -22.96 -2.70
CA SER A 357 -26.35 -22.07 -2.13
C SER A 357 -26.80 -20.61 -2.27
N TYR A 358 -26.32 -19.78 -1.37
CA TYR A 358 -26.65 -18.38 -1.32
C TYR A 358 -25.39 -17.54 -1.51
N ILE A 359 -25.59 -16.29 -1.91
CA ILE A 359 -24.55 -15.26 -1.98
C ILE A 359 -24.94 -14.09 -1.10
N ILE A 360 -23.91 -13.44 -0.54
CA ILE A 360 -24.09 -12.16 0.17
C ILE A 360 -24.29 -11.06 -0.87
N ASN A 361 -25.34 -10.28 -0.70
CA ASN A 361 -25.64 -9.15 -1.57
C ASN A 361 -24.79 -7.95 -1.14
N TYR A 362 -23.70 -7.70 -1.87
CA TYR A 362 -22.97 -6.43 -1.72
C TYR A 362 -23.81 -5.33 -2.36
N VAL A 363 -24.16 -4.30 -1.59
CA VAL A 363 -25.02 -3.21 -2.08
C VAL A 363 -24.28 -2.34 -3.09
N ALA A 364 -25.00 -1.92 -4.10
CA ALA A 364 -24.56 -1.36 -5.36
C ALA A 364 -23.85 0.03 -5.31
N GLU A 365 -23.47 0.57 -4.16
CA GLU A 365 -22.48 1.66 -4.16
C GLU A 365 -21.13 1.21 -4.74
N ASP A 366 -20.87 -0.12 -4.75
CA ASP A 366 -19.74 -0.74 -5.45
C ASP A 366 -19.85 -0.66 -6.98
N VAL A 367 -21.02 -0.42 -7.53
CA VAL A 367 -21.26 -0.34 -8.98
C VAL A 367 -20.61 0.92 -9.55
N PHE A 368 -20.59 2.02 -8.79
CA PHE A 368 -19.98 3.28 -9.25
C PHE A 368 -18.45 3.21 -9.40
N ILE A 369 -17.79 2.32 -8.65
CA ILE A 369 -16.32 2.22 -8.63
C ILE A 369 -15.83 1.05 -9.51
N ARG A 370 -16.59 -0.04 -9.62
CA ARG A 370 -16.25 -1.17 -10.52
C ARG A 370 -16.52 -0.89 -12.00
N ASN A 371 -17.30 0.11 -12.32
CA ASN A 371 -17.63 0.47 -13.71
C ASN A 371 -16.58 1.36 -14.39
N PHE A 372 -15.43 1.62 -13.76
CA PHE A 372 -14.24 2.11 -14.46
C PHE A 372 -13.48 1.01 -15.25
N SER A 373 -13.92 -0.24 -15.21
CA SER A 373 -13.56 -1.21 -16.23
C SER A 373 -14.25 -0.79 -17.54
N THR A 374 -13.45 -0.26 -18.48
CA THR A 374 -13.80 0.17 -19.83
C THR A 374 -15.27 -0.07 -20.22
N PRO A 375 -16.10 1.00 -20.28
CA PRO A 375 -17.44 0.86 -20.84
C PRO A 375 -17.31 0.37 -22.27
N GLU A 376 -18.14 -0.59 -22.68
CA GLU A 376 -18.33 -0.84 -24.11
C GLU A 376 -18.96 0.40 -24.71
N ILE A 377 -18.13 1.24 -25.35
CA ILE A 377 -18.56 2.47 -25.98
C ILE A 377 -18.95 2.15 -27.40
N ILE A 378 -20.23 2.23 -27.70
CA ILE A 378 -20.74 2.10 -29.05
C ILE A 378 -20.93 3.50 -29.60
N LEU A 379 -20.01 3.95 -30.47
CA LEU A 379 -20.21 5.13 -31.31
C LEU A 379 -21.22 4.82 -32.38
N ARG A 380 -22.33 5.55 -32.42
CA ARG A 380 -23.20 5.60 -33.60
C ARG A 380 -22.84 6.85 -34.38
N GLU A 381 -22.34 6.69 -35.61
CA GLU A 381 -21.78 7.73 -36.45
C GLU A 381 -22.78 8.86 -36.84
N ASP A 382 -24.06 8.66 -36.59
CA ASP A 382 -25.15 9.55 -37.02
C ASP A 382 -25.81 10.33 -35.88
N LYS A 383 -25.27 10.31 -34.66
CA LYS A 383 -25.85 11.03 -33.51
C LYS A 383 -24.91 12.00 -32.82
N GLU A 384 -25.53 13.08 -32.33
CA GLU A 384 -24.86 14.16 -31.56
C GLU A 384 -24.45 13.75 -30.15
N TYR A 385 -24.53 12.44 -29.81
CA TYR A 385 -24.35 11.94 -28.44
C TYR A 385 -23.41 10.72 -28.38
N ILE A 386 -22.62 10.65 -27.33
CA ILE A 386 -21.95 9.40 -26.91
C ILE A 386 -22.93 8.62 -26.05
N THR A 387 -23.16 7.36 -26.41
CA THR A 387 -23.94 6.44 -25.59
C THR A 387 -22.99 5.44 -24.96
N ALA A 388 -22.84 5.48 -23.64
CA ALA A 388 -22.10 4.50 -22.88
C ALA A 388 -23.07 3.50 -22.25
N PHE A 389 -22.81 2.20 -22.45
CA PHE A 389 -23.54 1.13 -21.79
C PHE A 389 -22.62 0.51 -20.74
N TYR A 390 -23.05 0.51 -19.50
CA TYR A 390 -22.41 -0.22 -18.44
C TYR A 390 -22.90 -1.67 -18.40
N LYS A 391 -22.12 -2.57 -17.82
CA LYS A 391 -22.47 -4.02 -17.73
C LYS A 391 -23.83 -4.31 -17.09
N ASP A 392 -24.34 -3.38 -16.30
CA ASP A 392 -25.66 -3.44 -15.65
C ASP A 392 -26.81 -2.86 -16.50
N LYS A 393 -26.57 -2.54 -17.75
CA LYS A 393 -27.50 -1.91 -18.71
C LYS A 393 -27.87 -0.46 -18.38
N GLN A 394 -27.18 0.21 -17.50
CA GLN A 394 -27.37 1.63 -17.30
C GLN A 394 -26.85 2.41 -18.50
N LYS A 395 -27.71 3.20 -19.13
CA LYS A 395 -27.40 4.00 -20.31
C LYS A 395 -27.18 5.45 -19.89
N VAL A 396 -25.99 5.97 -20.19
CA VAL A 396 -25.70 7.39 -20.05
C VAL A 396 -25.50 7.98 -21.45
N GLU A 397 -26.28 9.00 -21.78
CA GLU A 397 -26.17 9.71 -23.07
C GLU A 397 -25.71 11.15 -22.78
N GLU A 398 -24.66 11.58 -23.45
CA GLU A 398 -24.16 12.93 -23.33
C GLU A 398 -23.83 13.56 -24.68
N ARG A 399 -24.15 14.83 -24.81
CA ARG A 399 -23.90 15.58 -26.04
C ARG A 399 -22.42 15.93 -26.17
N ILE A 400 -21.82 15.56 -27.30
CA ILE A 400 -20.42 15.86 -27.60
C ILE A 400 -20.35 17.27 -28.20
N SER A 401 -19.49 18.12 -27.67
CA SER A 401 -19.24 19.43 -28.28
C SER A 401 -18.56 19.29 -29.64
N ASP A 402 -18.79 20.24 -30.52
CA ASP A 402 -18.16 20.23 -31.86
C ASP A 402 -16.62 20.32 -31.79
N ILE A 403 -16.10 20.96 -30.75
CA ILE A 403 -14.66 21.06 -30.49
C ILE A 403 -14.10 19.69 -30.12
N ASP A 404 -14.79 18.92 -29.28
CA ASP A 404 -14.33 17.59 -28.82
C ASP A 404 -14.44 16.54 -29.93
N ARG A 405 -15.43 16.68 -30.85
CA ARG A 405 -15.51 15.88 -32.08
C ARG A 405 -14.31 16.12 -33.01
N LEU A 406 -13.84 17.38 -33.12
CA LEU A 406 -12.67 17.70 -33.92
C LEU A 406 -11.40 17.08 -33.29
N ARG A 407 -11.25 17.19 -31.99
CA ARG A 407 -10.11 16.62 -31.24
C ARG A 407 -10.08 15.09 -31.29
N LEU A 408 -11.23 14.42 -31.20
CA LEU A 408 -11.34 12.98 -31.43
C LEU A 408 -10.90 12.57 -32.84
N LYS A 409 -11.33 13.32 -33.87
CA LYS A 409 -10.93 13.06 -35.25
C LYS A 409 -9.45 13.29 -35.51
N GLN A 410 -8.81 14.16 -34.73
CA GLN A 410 -7.37 14.44 -34.79
C GLN A 410 -6.51 13.57 -33.90
N ASN A 411 -7.11 12.59 -33.16
CA ASN A 411 -6.46 11.76 -32.15
C ASN A 411 -5.78 12.57 -31.02
N GLU A 412 -6.21 13.80 -30.77
CA GLU A 412 -5.71 14.65 -29.68
C GLU A 412 -6.28 14.27 -28.31
N ILE A 413 -7.47 13.68 -28.29
CA ILE A 413 -8.13 13.15 -27.11
C ILE A 413 -8.74 11.78 -27.41
N THR A 414 -8.86 10.95 -26.41
CA THR A 414 -9.53 9.67 -26.51
C THR A 414 -10.98 9.76 -26.04
N LEU A 415 -11.79 8.79 -26.41
CA LEU A 415 -13.16 8.64 -25.91
C LEU A 415 -13.21 8.51 -24.37
N ASN A 416 -12.19 7.91 -23.77
CA ASN A 416 -12.06 7.83 -22.31
C ASN A 416 -11.84 9.20 -21.67
N ASP A 417 -11.09 10.09 -22.33
CA ASP A 417 -10.87 11.45 -21.83
C ASP A 417 -12.16 12.26 -21.84
N LEU A 418 -13.01 12.10 -22.86
CA LEU A 418 -14.33 12.73 -22.93
C LEU A 418 -15.30 12.24 -21.86
N LEU A 419 -15.34 10.93 -21.64
CA LEU A 419 -16.16 10.34 -20.57
C LEU A 419 -15.71 10.80 -19.18
N TYR A 420 -14.41 11.00 -18.99
CA TYR A 420 -13.86 11.50 -17.72
C TYR A 420 -14.27 12.95 -17.45
N LEU A 421 -14.25 13.80 -18.49
CA LEU A 421 -14.69 15.21 -18.40
C LEU A 421 -16.18 15.33 -18.12
N SER A 422 -17.00 14.46 -18.72
CA SER A 422 -18.46 14.46 -18.52
C SER A 422 -18.85 14.01 -17.11
N LEU A 423 -18.13 13.04 -16.53
CA LEU A 423 -18.38 12.58 -15.16
C LEU A 423 -18.04 13.64 -14.10
N ILE A 424 -17.09 14.54 -14.36
CA ILE A 424 -16.79 15.68 -13.48
C ILE A 424 -17.94 16.69 -13.47
N HIS A 425 -18.58 16.95 -14.60
CA HIS A 425 -19.72 17.88 -14.69
C HIS A 425 -21.02 17.36 -14.04
N ILE A 426 -21.21 16.03 -13.95
CA ILE A 426 -22.38 15.43 -13.30
C ILE A 426 -22.27 15.49 -11.76
N SER A 427 -21.05 15.63 -11.21
CA SER A 427 -20.81 15.65 -9.76
C SER A 427 -20.89 17.02 -9.10
N GLU A 428 -21.01 18.12 -9.88
CA GLU A 428 -21.28 19.45 -9.32
C GLU A 428 -22.78 19.74 -9.28
N PRO A 429 -23.40 19.86 -8.09
CA PRO A 429 -24.78 20.33 -8.00
C PRO A 429 -24.84 21.77 -8.46
N THR A 430 -25.55 22.05 -9.55
CA THR A 430 -25.92 23.40 -9.96
C THR A 430 -26.59 24.11 -8.79
N ARG A 431 -25.89 25.05 -8.15
CA ARG A 431 -26.50 26.05 -7.30
C ARG A 431 -27.29 27.01 -8.20
N HIS A 432 -28.59 26.93 -8.12
CA HIS A 432 -29.51 28.01 -8.38
C HIS A 432 -29.97 28.63 -7.08
#